data_3d6ce17495c9e38532eb23f86156631b
#
_entry.id   3d6ce17495c9e38532eb23f86156631b
#
_cell.length_a   1.000
_cell.length_b   1.000
_cell.length_c   1.000
_cell.angle_alpha   90.00
_cell.angle_beta   90.00
_cell.angle_gamma   90.00
#
_symmetry.space_group_name_H-M   'P 1'
#
loop_
_entity.id
_entity.type
_entity.pdbx_description
1 polymer ?
#
loop_
_entity_poly.entity_id
_entity_poly.type
_entity_poly.pdbx_seq_one_letter_code
_entity_poly.pdbx_strand_id
1 'polypeptide(L)'
;VDWKEHQHLLKAHFPMDVHTDEATFEIQFGNVTRKTHQNTSWDQARFESCGQKWIDVSEGHYGISLLNDCKYGHSVHNGEMALTLIKSGTEPNPVADQEMHVFTYALYPHAETWRSAATVAQAYFLNQPVRATAGGTAGEAYSLASVDAKNVIWETVKQAEDGDGVIVRLYECENARTTTKLHWNRPIASVTECELQENALTDVPVEGGTFKFTIKPYEIKTFRIR
;
A
#
# COMPACT_ATOMS: atom_id res chain seq x y z
N VAL A 1 9.97 19.50 10.23
CA VAL A 1 10.48 20.69 9.52
C VAL A 1 9.56 21.85 9.82
N ASP A 2 10.09 22.96 10.35
CA ASP A 2 9.34 24.23 10.42
C ASP A 2 9.64 25.01 9.12
N TRP A 3 8.66 25.01 8.22
CA TRP A 3 8.83 25.54 6.87
C TRP A 3 8.30 26.96 6.76
N LYS A 4 9.10 27.86 6.20
CA LYS A 4 8.78 29.31 6.06
C LYS A 4 9.03 29.86 4.65
N GLU A 5 9.45 28.99 3.71
CA GLU A 5 9.84 29.38 2.38
C GLU A 5 8.66 29.55 1.42
N HIS A 6 8.83 30.39 0.41
CA HIS A 6 7.90 30.55 -0.72
C HIS A 6 8.53 30.04 -2.01
N GLN A 7 7.74 29.44 -2.89
CA GLN A 7 8.16 28.99 -4.22
C GLN A 7 9.39 28.06 -4.18
N HIS A 8 9.50 27.26 -3.11
CA HIS A 8 10.56 26.28 -2.93
C HIS A 8 10.01 24.85 -2.90
N LEU A 9 10.86 23.94 -3.33
CA LEU A 9 10.62 22.50 -3.29
C LEU A 9 11.66 21.84 -2.39
N LEU A 10 11.23 21.16 -1.35
CA LEU A 10 12.09 20.32 -0.53
C LEU A 10 11.95 18.86 -0.97
N LYS A 11 13.05 18.23 -1.33
CA LYS A 11 13.10 16.80 -1.67
C LYS A 11 14.18 16.10 -0.87
N ALA A 12 13.93 14.83 -0.54
CA ALA A 12 14.96 13.90 -0.08
C ALA A 12 15.46 13.10 -1.29
N HIS A 13 16.78 13.03 -1.47
CA HIS A 13 17.45 12.37 -2.59
C HIS A 13 18.25 11.18 -2.08
N PHE A 14 18.14 10.05 -2.76
CA PHE A 14 18.78 8.79 -2.43
C PHE A 14 19.50 8.23 -3.66
N PRO A 15 20.80 8.57 -3.86
CA PRO A 15 21.62 7.91 -4.86
C PRO A 15 21.72 6.41 -4.57
N MET A 16 21.62 5.58 -5.60
CA MET A 16 21.63 4.12 -5.47
C MET A 16 22.39 3.49 -6.63
N ASP A 17 23.03 2.37 -6.34
CA ASP A 17 23.70 1.53 -7.32
C ASP A 17 22.83 0.29 -7.62
N VAL A 18 21.74 0.51 -8.36
CA VAL A 18 20.82 -0.52 -8.83
C VAL A 18 20.64 -0.38 -10.33
N HIS A 19 20.96 -1.43 -11.05
CA HIS A 19 20.94 -1.42 -12.51
C HIS A 19 19.57 -1.87 -13.05
N THR A 20 18.70 -0.89 -13.28
CA THR A 20 17.35 -1.12 -13.82
C THR A 20 16.88 0.06 -14.66
N ASP A 21 16.04 -0.22 -15.66
CA ASP A 21 15.33 0.80 -16.45
C ASP A 21 13.86 0.95 -16.06
N GLU A 22 13.47 0.30 -14.98
CA GLU A 22 12.09 0.32 -14.46
C GLU A 22 12.07 0.54 -12.95
N ALA A 23 11.03 1.23 -12.49
CA ALA A 23 10.69 1.35 -11.08
C ALA A 23 9.21 1.02 -10.88
N THR A 24 8.89 0.37 -9.76
CA THR A 24 7.51 0.04 -9.38
C THR A 24 7.01 1.06 -8.37
N PHE A 25 5.81 1.59 -8.60
CA PHE A 25 5.16 2.58 -7.75
C PHE A 25 3.85 2.01 -7.23
N GLU A 26 3.63 2.05 -5.95
CA GLU A 26 2.31 1.74 -5.41
C GLU A 26 1.30 2.78 -5.86
N ILE A 27 0.14 2.30 -6.26
CA ILE A 27 -1.07 3.07 -6.50
C ILE A 27 -2.22 2.48 -5.69
N GLN A 28 -3.41 3.07 -5.76
CA GLN A 28 -4.58 2.56 -5.07
C GLN A 28 -4.86 1.11 -5.48
N PHE A 29 -4.88 0.20 -4.49
CA PHE A 29 -5.17 -1.23 -4.65
C PHE A 29 -4.28 -1.96 -5.67
N GLY A 30 -3.02 -1.53 -5.78
CA GLY A 30 -2.09 -2.17 -6.71
C GLY A 30 -0.80 -1.39 -6.89
N ASN A 31 -0.17 -1.59 -8.02
CA ASN A 31 1.07 -0.92 -8.39
C ASN A 31 1.18 -0.77 -9.91
N VAL A 32 2.09 0.09 -10.34
CA VAL A 32 2.38 0.35 -11.74
C VAL A 32 3.89 0.44 -11.94
N THR A 33 4.40 -0.16 -13.00
CA THR A 33 5.79 -0.02 -13.42
C THR A 33 5.95 1.18 -14.34
N ARG A 34 6.99 2.00 -14.10
CA ARG A 34 7.36 3.15 -14.92
C ARG A 34 8.82 3.09 -15.31
N LYS A 35 9.15 3.57 -16.51
CA LYS A 35 10.53 3.67 -16.96
C LYS A 35 11.29 4.76 -16.21
N THR A 36 12.57 4.50 -15.95
CA THR A 36 13.47 5.43 -15.24
C THR A 36 14.31 6.29 -16.18
N HIS A 37 14.35 5.95 -17.49
CA HIS A 37 15.04 6.73 -18.51
C HIS A 37 14.23 7.94 -18.98
N GLN A 38 14.90 8.89 -19.61
CA GLN A 38 14.31 10.14 -20.16
C GLN A 38 14.61 10.27 -21.67
N ASN A 39 14.39 9.18 -22.42
CA ASN A 39 14.76 9.11 -23.83
C ASN A 39 13.84 9.91 -24.76
N THR A 40 12.63 10.17 -24.34
CA THR A 40 11.62 10.92 -25.12
C THR A 40 11.13 12.14 -24.36
N SER A 41 10.51 13.10 -25.09
CA SER A 41 9.86 14.24 -24.44
C SER A 41 8.73 13.85 -23.47
N TRP A 42 8.07 12.72 -23.72
CA TRP A 42 7.08 12.14 -22.82
C TRP A 42 7.72 11.68 -21.51
N ASP A 43 8.89 11.04 -21.59
CA ASP A 43 9.63 10.59 -20.40
C ASP A 43 10.14 11.80 -19.59
N GLN A 44 10.65 12.82 -20.28
CA GLN A 44 11.09 14.07 -19.67
C GLN A 44 9.95 14.80 -18.96
N ALA A 45 8.74 14.78 -19.53
CA ALA A 45 7.56 15.39 -18.91
C ALA A 45 7.11 14.65 -17.63
N ARG A 46 7.52 13.39 -17.46
CA ARG A 46 7.27 12.60 -16.24
C ARG A 46 8.40 12.73 -15.22
N PHE A 47 8.91 13.93 -15.03
CA PHE A 47 9.99 14.22 -14.09
C PHE A 47 9.63 13.88 -12.62
N GLU A 48 8.33 13.82 -12.29
CA GLU A 48 7.80 13.39 -11.01
C GLU A 48 6.52 12.58 -11.23
N SER A 49 6.35 11.51 -10.47
CA SER A 49 5.23 10.60 -10.58
C SER A 49 4.63 10.30 -9.22
N CYS A 50 3.33 10.03 -9.18
CA CYS A 50 2.65 9.63 -7.97
C CYS A 50 3.04 8.21 -7.56
N GLY A 51 3.44 8.04 -6.32
CA GLY A 51 3.52 6.78 -5.59
C GLY A 51 2.86 6.97 -4.24
N GLN A 52 2.34 5.91 -3.64
CA GLN A 52 1.69 6.02 -2.33
C GLN A 52 2.63 5.60 -1.21
N LYS A 53 2.35 4.51 -0.54
CA LYS A 53 3.13 4.07 0.63
C LYS A 53 4.56 3.63 0.28
N TRP A 54 4.81 3.24 -0.98
CA TRP A 54 6.13 2.78 -1.39
C TRP A 54 6.39 2.96 -2.89
N ILE A 55 7.67 3.07 -3.23
CA ILE A 55 8.22 2.82 -4.57
C ILE A 55 9.41 1.87 -4.45
N ASP A 56 9.75 1.18 -5.52
CA ASP A 56 10.82 0.19 -5.54
C ASP A 56 11.62 0.23 -6.84
N VAL A 57 12.90 0.00 -6.70
CA VAL A 57 13.81 -0.34 -7.78
C VAL A 57 14.54 -1.63 -7.45
N SER A 58 14.54 -2.57 -8.37
CA SER A 58 15.17 -3.88 -8.18
C SER A 58 15.94 -4.29 -9.42
N GLU A 59 17.04 -4.99 -9.21
CA GLU A 59 17.76 -5.78 -10.19
C GLU A 59 17.69 -7.27 -9.84
N GLY A 60 18.50 -8.15 -10.46
CA GLY A 60 18.36 -9.60 -10.32
C GLY A 60 18.46 -10.15 -8.89
N HIS A 61 19.27 -9.56 -8.02
CA HIS A 61 19.54 -10.10 -6.68
C HIS A 61 19.38 -9.07 -5.56
N TYR A 62 19.10 -7.84 -5.91
CA TYR A 62 19.08 -6.72 -4.97
C TYR A 62 18.04 -5.69 -5.35
N GLY A 63 17.47 -5.03 -4.37
CA GLY A 63 16.56 -3.92 -4.59
C GLY A 63 16.52 -2.98 -3.39
N ILE A 64 15.95 -1.81 -3.60
CA ILE A 64 15.72 -0.81 -2.57
C ILE A 64 14.30 -0.28 -2.74
N SER A 65 13.50 -0.41 -1.69
CA SER A 65 12.21 0.27 -1.61
C SER A 65 12.34 1.56 -0.80
N LEU A 66 11.67 2.61 -1.21
CA LEU A 66 11.47 3.84 -0.46
C LEU A 66 10.05 3.85 0.07
N LEU A 67 9.91 3.76 1.39
CA LEU A 67 8.64 3.75 2.10
C LEU A 67 8.35 5.13 2.67
N ASN A 68 7.08 5.52 2.75
CA ASN A 68 6.68 6.77 3.41
C ASN A 68 5.25 6.71 3.95
N ASP A 69 4.88 7.67 4.82
CA ASP A 69 3.59 7.72 5.50
C ASP A 69 2.60 8.74 4.90
N CYS A 70 3.05 9.74 4.14
CA CYS A 70 2.15 10.82 3.72
C CYS A 70 2.62 11.62 2.49
N LYS A 71 3.65 11.18 1.77
CA LYS A 71 4.19 11.91 0.61
C LYS A 71 4.01 11.11 -0.68
N TYR A 72 3.57 11.77 -1.75
CA TYR A 72 3.13 11.12 -2.98
C TYR A 72 3.94 11.47 -4.22
N GLY A 73 4.77 12.50 -4.16
CA GLY A 73 5.61 12.93 -5.28
C GLY A 73 6.95 12.19 -5.26
N HIS A 74 7.20 11.35 -6.26
CA HIS A 74 8.44 10.60 -6.38
C HIS A 74 9.07 10.80 -7.75
N SER A 75 10.40 10.75 -7.81
CA SER A 75 11.15 10.64 -9.06
C SER A 75 12.19 9.52 -8.98
N VAL A 76 12.40 8.82 -10.09
CA VAL A 76 13.43 7.79 -10.21
C VAL A 76 14.12 8.00 -11.55
N HIS A 77 15.31 8.60 -11.54
CA HIS A 77 16.08 8.92 -12.74
C HIS A 77 17.58 8.88 -12.44
N ASN A 78 18.37 8.48 -13.41
CA ASN A 78 19.83 8.55 -13.36
C ASN A 78 20.47 7.88 -12.13
N GLY A 79 19.94 6.74 -11.70
CA GLY A 79 20.44 6.03 -10.51
C GLY A 79 20.08 6.71 -9.17
N GLU A 80 19.03 7.51 -9.16
CA GLU A 80 18.57 8.19 -7.95
C GLU A 80 17.06 8.04 -7.75
N MET A 81 16.63 7.73 -6.54
CA MET A 81 15.26 7.91 -6.08
C MET A 81 15.14 9.24 -5.33
N ALA A 82 14.03 9.94 -5.50
CA ALA A 82 13.74 11.11 -4.68
C ALA A 82 12.27 11.17 -4.26
N LEU A 83 12.06 11.71 -3.06
CA LEU A 83 10.75 11.94 -2.45
C LEU A 83 10.53 13.43 -2.26
N THR A 84 9.47 13.97 -2.82
CA THR A 84 9.04 15.35 -2.58
C THR A 84 8.39 15.46 -1.22
N LEU A 85 8.97 16.25 -0.35
CA LEU A 85 8.54 16.43 1.04
C LEU A 85 7.61 17.64 1.19
N ILE A 86 7.97 18.78 0.61
CA ILE A 86 7.20 20.04 0.69
C ILE A 86 7.30 20.76 -0.66
N LYS A 87 6.19 21.34 -1.11
CA LYS A 87 6.14 22.20 -2.29
C LYS A 87 5.32 23.45 -1.97
N SER A 88 5.97 24.52 -1.58
CA SER A 88 5.33 25.79 -1.22
C SER A 88 5.04 26.63 -2.46
N GLY A 89 3.81 26.57 -2.95
CA GLY A 89 3.30 27.50 -3.95
C GLY A 89 2.84 28.82 -3.33
N THR A 90 2.41 29.76 -4.18
CA THR A 90 1.84 31.05 -3.75
C THR A 90 0.41 31.24 -4.24
N GLU A 91 -0.07 30.37 -5.11
CA GLU A 91 -1.42 30.38 -5.65
C GLU A 91 -2.07 29.00 -5.49
N PRO A 92 -3.32 28.93 -5.13
CA PRO A 92 -4.25 30.00 -4.72
C PRO A 92 -4.03 30.50 -3.27
N ASN A 93 -3.19 29.80 -2.49
CA ASN A 93 -2.85 30.19 -1.12
C ASN A 93 -1.43 30.79 -1.08
N PRO A 94 -1.27 32.09 -0.76
CA PRO A 94 0.04 32.74 -0.74
C PRO A 94 0.97 32.26 0.38
N VAL A 95 0.44 31.54 1.38
CA VAL A 95 1.19 30.97 2.51
C VAL A 95 1.12 29.43 2.51
N ALA A 96 0.95 28.82 1.34
CA ALA A 96 0.86 27.37 1.20
C ALA A 96 2.06 26.68 1.84
N ASP A 97 1.78 25.62 2.62
CA ASP A 97 2.75 24.76 3.32
C ASP A 97 3.66 25.48 4.34
N GLN A 98 3.39 26.74 4.70
CA GLN A 98 4.16 27.46 5.73
C GLN A 98 3.71 27.09 7.13
N GLU A 99 4.12 25.90 7.59
CA GLU A 99 3.75 25.36 8.89
C GLU A 99 4.79 24.33 9.38
N MET A 100 4.48 23.72 10.52
CA MET A 100 5.27 22.59 11.03
C MET A 100 4.84 21.31 10.32
N HIS A 101 5.78 20.67 9.62
CA HIS A 101 5.59 19.39 8.95
C HIS A 101 6.23 18.25 9.73
N VAL A 102 5.49 17.17 9.89
CA VAL A 102 5.97 15.89 10.42
C VAL A 102 5.67 14.81 9.39
N PHE A 103 6.67 14.07 8.99
CA PHE A 103 6.56 12.96 8.04
C PHE A 103 7.64 11.93 8.31
N THR A 104 7.34 10.68 7.96
CA THR A 104 8.26 9.55 8.10
C THR A 104 8.50 8.91 6.75
N TYR A 105 9.77 8.63 6.46
CA TYR A 105 10.16 7.79 5.32
C TYR A 105 11.29 6.87 5.72
N ALA A 106 11.43 5.74 5.01
CA ALA A 106 12.45 4.75 5.29
C ALA A 106 13.00 4.15 3.99
N LEU A 107 14.30 3.94 3.93
CA LEU A 107 14.91 3.08 2.92
C LEU A 107 14.85 1.64 3.40
N TYR A 108 14.41 0.75 2.54
CA TYR A 108 14.33 -0.68 2.77
C TYR A 108 15.13 -1.44 1.70
N PRO A 109 16.45 -1.63 1.90
CA PRO A 109 17.26 -2.50 1.07
C PRO A 109 16.83 -3.96 1.26
N HIS A 110 16.78 -4.72 0.16
CA HIS A 110 16.32 -6.10 0.22
C HIS A 110 17.00 -6.98 -0.83
N ALA A 111 16.94 -8.30 -0.62
CA ALA A 111 17.32 -9.28 -1.63
C ALA A 111 16.20 -9.41 -2.68
N GLU A 112 16.60 -9.69 -3.91
CA GLU A 112 15.71 -9.95 -5.04
C GLU A 112 14.73 -8.79 -5.33
N THR A 113 13.43 -9.07 -5.40
CA THR A 113 12.39 -8.11 -5.80
C THR A 113 11.52 -7.65 -4.65
N TRP A 114 10.80 -6.56 -4.81
CA TRP A 114 9.82 -6.07 -3.86
C TRP A 114 8.77 -7.11 -3.43
N ARG A 115 8.45 -8.09 -4.31
CA ARG A 115 7.51 -9.18 -3.99
C ARG A 115 8.09 -10.14 -2.97
N SER A 116 9.29 -10.68 -3.24
CA SER A 116 9.99 -11.60 -2.33
C SER A 116 10.35 -10.94 -1.00
N ALA A 117 10.64 -9.64 -1.03
CA ALA A 117 10.94 -8.81 0.15
C ALA A 117 9.70 -8.43 0.97
N ALA A 118 8.49 -8.74 0.50
CA ALA A 118 7.24 -8.34 1.13
C ALA A 118 7.13 -6.81 1.37
N THR A 119 7.62 -6.00 0.44
CA THR A 119 7.64 -4.53 0.53
C THR A 119 6.27 -3.95 0.86
N VAL A 120 5.19 -4.51 0.29
CA VAL A 120 3.82 -4.09 0.60
C VAL A 120 3.53 -4.19 2.11
N ALA A 121 3.89 -5.31 2.73
CA ALA A 121 3.68 -5.51 4.18
C ALA A 121 4.54 -4.54 5.01
N GLN A 122 5.80 -4.30 4.61
CA GLN A 122 6.67 -3.33 5.30
C GLN A 122 6.11 -1.91 5.21
N ALA A 123 5.58 -1.53 4.06
CA ALA A 123 4.91 -0.24 3.89
C ALA A 123 3.65 -0.10 4.75
N TYR A 124 2.88 -1.17 4.91
CA TYR A 124 1.75 -1.19 5.85
C TYR A 124 2.21 -1.06 7.31
N PHE A 125 3.30 -1.73 7.72
CA PHE A 125 3.83 -1.59 9.09
C PHE A 125 4.27 -0.16 9.39
N LEU A 126 4.86 0.55 8.41
CA LEU A 126 5.21 1.95 8.58
C LEU A 126 3.96 2.82 8.76
N ASN A 127 2.90 2.56 7.99
CA ASN A 127 1.67 3.36 7.96
C ASN A 127 0.67 3.00 9.06
N GLN A 128 0.77 1.78 9.61
CA GLN A 128 -0.07 1.25 10.67
C GLN A 128 0.78 0.70 11.82
N PRO A 129 1.48 1.57 12.54
CA PRO A 129 2.38 1.12 13.60
C PRO A 129 1.62 0.43 14.74
N VAL A 130 2.29 -0.52 15.37
CA VAL A 130 1.77 -1.23 16.56
C VAL A 130 1.47 -0.22 17.67
N ARG A 131 0.29 -0.36 18.26
CA ARG A 131 -0.11 0.44 19.42
C ARG A 131 0.09 -0.37 20.69
N ALA A 132 0.77 0.21 21.67
CA ALA A 132 0.95 -0.36 22.99
C ALA A 132 0.12 0.41 24.02
N THR A 133 -0.61 -0.30 24.88
CA THR A 133 -1.35 0.27 26.01
C THR A 133 -0.89 -0.37 27.32
N ALA A 134 -0.78 0.45 28.35
CA ALA A 134 -0.45 -0.04 29.70
C ALA A 134 -1.70 -0.61 30.40
N GLY A 135 -1.49 -1.50 31.38
CA GLY A 135 -2.56 -1.98 32.30
C GLY A 135 -3.28 -3.25 31.87
N GLY A 136 -2.79 -3.95 30.86
CA GLY A 136 -3.27 -5.28 30.49
C GLY A 136 -2.55 -6.41 31.25
N THR A 137 -3.21 -7.54 31.45
CA THR A 137 -2.53 -8.81 31.77
C THR A 137 -2.09 -9.47 30.47
N ALA A 138 -0.89 -10.09 30.49
CA ALA A 138 -0.44 -10.89 29.35
C ALA A 138 -1.45 -12.00 29.06
N GLY A 139 -1.99 -12.01 27.85
CA GLY A 139 -2.92 -13.02 27.36
C GLY A 139 -2.33 -13.72 26.14
N GLU A 140 -3.03 -14.73 25.66
CA GLU A 140 -2.68 -15.38 24.39
C GLU A 140 -2.89 -14.41 23.22
N ALA A 141 -2.04 -14.54 22.19
CA ALA A 141 -2.21 -13.79 20.96
C ALA A 141 -3.53 -14.18 20.28
N TYR A 142 -4.32 -13.20 19.87
CA TYR A 142 -5.59 -13.40 19.19
C TYR A 142 -5.60 -12.69 17.84
N SER A 143 -6.01 -13.39 16.80
CA SER A 143 -6.32 -12.80 15.49
C SER A 143 -7.78 -13.05 15.18
N LEU A 144 -8.53 -12.01 14.81
CA LEU A 144 -9.90 -12.11 14.36
C LEU A 144 -10.02 -12.99 13.11
N ALA A 145 -9.06 -12.86 12.20
CA ALA A 145 -9.04 -13.60 10.96
C ALA A 145 -7.67 -13.61 10.28
N SER A 146 -7.51 -14.46 9.28
CA SER A 146 -6.31 -14.54 8.45
C SER A 146 -6.64 -14.96 7.02
N VAL A 147 -5.73 -14.69 6.09
CA VAL A 147 -5.76 -15.15 4.69
C VAL A 147 -4.47 -15.90 4.41
N ASP A 148 -4.55 -17.05 3.74
CA ASP A 148 -3.37 -17.90 3.49
C ASP A 148 -2.39 -17.27 2.50
N ALA A 149 -2.90 -16.57 1.48
CA ALA A 149 -2.08 -16.00 0.42
C ALA A 149 -1.46 -14.65 0.82
N LYS A 150 -0.14 -14.54 0.69
CA LYS A 150 0.62 -13.32 1.06
C LYS A 150 0.36 -12.12 0.15
N ASN A 151 -0.01 -12.38 -1.11
CA ASN A 151 -0.34 -11.36 -2.11
C ASN A 151 -1.81 -10.88 -2.05
N VAL A 152 -2.58 -11.36 -1.09
CA VAL A 152 -3.95 -10.90 -0.84
C VAL A 152 -3.96 -10.08 0.44
N ILE A 153 -4.10 -8.79 0.28
CA ILE A 153 -4.06 -7.83 1.38
C ILE A 153 -5.46 -7.66 1.96
N TRP A 154 -5.54 -7.79 3.26
CA TRP A 154 -6.72 -7.45 4.03
C TRP A 154 -6.74 -5.94 4.28
N GLU A 155 -7.61 -5.24 3.57
CA GLU A 155 -7.60 -3.77 3.56
C GLU A 155 -8.62 -3.18 4.54
N THR A 156 -9.84 -3.73 4.59
CA THR A 156 -10.94 -3.17 5.39
C THR A 156 -11.67 -4.25 6.17
N VAL A 157 -11.97 -3.95 7.44
CA VAL A 157 -12.99 -4.61 8.26
C VAL A 157 -13.89 -3.53 8.84
N LYS A 158 -15.18 -3.58 8.56
CA LYS A 158 -16.15 -2.61 9.05
C LYS A 158 -17.52 -3.24 9.28
N GLN A 159 -18.39 -2.58 10.03
CA GLN A 159 -19.81 -2.91 10.02
C GLN A 159 -20.42 -2.60 8.65
N ALA A 160 -21.34 -3.44 8.20
CA ALA A 160 -22.11 -3.17 6.99
C ALA A 160 -22.90 -1.86 7.11
N GLU A 161 -23.12 -1.13 6.01
CA GLU A 161 -23.82 0.16 6.01
C GLU A 161 -25.27 0.03 6.51
N ASP A 162 -25.91 -1.10 6.24
CA ASP A 162 -27.26 -1.42 6.71
C ASP A 162 -27.29 -2.01 8.13
N GLY A 163 -26.13 -2.16 8.77
CA GLY A 163 -25.97 -2.75 10.11
C GLY A 163 -26.01 -4.28 10.15
N ASP A 164 -26.24 -4.97 9.02
CA ASP A 164 -26.40 -6.42 8.97
C ASP A 164 -25.09 -7.14 8.57
N GLY A 165 -24.27 -7.43 9.56
CA GLY A 165 -23.03 -8.17 9.42
C GLY A 165 -21.78 -7.31 9.35
N VAL A 166 -20.66 -7.97 9.05
CA VAL A 166 -19.32 -7.39 8.92
C VAL A 166 -18.87 -7.45 7.46
N ILE A 167 -18.41 -6.34 6.96
CA ILE A 167 -17.79 -6.24 5.63
C ILE A 167 -16.29 -6.45 5.75
N VAL A 168 -15.79 -7.34 4.91
CA VAL A 168 -14.36 -7.60 4.71
C VAL A 168 -14.02 -7.25 3.27
N ARG A 169 -12.99 -6.41 3.09
CA ARG A 169 -12.52 -6.05 1.75
C ARG A 169 -11.05 -6.42 1.60
N LEU A 170 -10.75 -7.12 0.51
CA LEU A 170 -9.40 -7.60 0.19
C LEU A 170 -9.04 -7.17 -1.23
N TYR A 171 -7.75 -7.05 -1.51
CA TYR A 171 -7.27 -6.88 -2.87
C TYR A 171 -6.01 -7.71 -3.12
N GLU A 172 -5.78 -8.07 -4.38
CA GLU A 172 -4.57 -8.73 -4.84
C GLU A 172 -3.53 -7.69 -5.24
N CYS A 173 -2.28 -7.82 -4.76
CA CYS A 173 -1.27 -6.75 -4.89
C CYS A 173 -0.06 -7.09 -5.77
N GLU A 174 0.04 -8.30 -6.33
CA GLU A 174 1.23 -8.76 -7.07
C GLU A 174 0.99 -9.06 -8.56
N ASN A 175 -0.19 -8.71 -9.09
CA ASN A 175 -0.59 -9.04 -10.46
C ASN A 175 -0.69 -10.56 -10.73
N ALA A 176 -1.25 -11.30 -9.78
CA ALA A 176 -1.36 -12.76 -9.84
C ALA A 176 -2.81 -13.25 -9.65
N ARG A 177 -3.20 -14.28 -10.43
CA ARG A 177 -4.46 -14.98 -10.17
C ARG A 177 -4.26 -15.96 -9.01
N THR A 178 -4.95 -15.72 -7.91
CA THR A 178 -4.73 -16.44 -6.66
C THR A 178 -6.01 -17.10 -6.17
N THR A 179 -5.93 -18.37 -5.79
CA THR A 179 -6.99 -19.07 -5.05
C THR A 179 -6.51 -19.25 -3.62
N THR A 180 -7.28 -18.79 -2.65
CA THR A 180 -6.90 -18.73 -1.26
C THR A 180 -8.08 -19.04 -0.34
N LYS A 181 -7.80 -19.15 0.96
CA LYS A 181 -8.81 -19.28 2.01
C LYS A 181 -8.73 -18.08 2.96
N LEU A 182 -9.89 -17.67 3.44
CA LEU A 182 -10.02 -16.79 4.58
C LEU A 182 -10.51 -17.61 5.77
N HIS A 183 -9.82 -17.46 6.89
CA HIS A 183 -10.15 -18.07 8.19
C HIS A 183 -10.70 -16.98 9.11
N TRP A 184 -11.86 -17.22 9.69
CA TRP A 184 -12.53 -16.30 10.59
C TRP A 184 -12.71 -16.95 11.97
N ASN A 185 -12.15 -16.36 13.00
CA ASN A 185 -12.09 -16.93 14.35
C ASN A 185 -13.33 -16.63 15.22
N ARG A 186 -14.51 -16.51 14.59
CA ARG A 186 -15.81 -16.40 15.25
C ARG A 186 -16.82 -17.23 14.48
N PRO A 187 -17.97 -17.58 15.09
CA PRO A 187 -19.05 -18.25 14.35
C PRO A 187 -19.46 -17.45 13.11
N ILE A 188 -19.67 -18.15 12.02
CA ILE A 188 -20.19 -17.61 10.76
C ILE A 188 -21.50 -18.32 10.46
N ALA A 189 -22.59 -17.56 10.27
CA ALA A 189 -23.85 -18.09 9.77
C ALA A 189 -23.88 -18.14 8.23
N SER A 190 -23.36 -17.11 7.57
CA SER A 190 -23.29 -17.04 6.11
C SER A 190 -22.19 -16.09 5.65
N VAL A 191 -21.72 -16.28 4.41
CA VAL A 191 -20.85 -15.36 3.69
C VAL A 191 -21.45 -15.08 2.32
N THR A 192 -21.53 -13.81 1.97
CA THR A 192 -22.00 -13.33 0.66
C THR A 192 -20.91 -12.47 0.01
N GLU A 193 -20.50 -12.79 -1.21
CA GLU A 193 -19.67 -11.88 -2.01
C GLU A 193 -20.54 -10.70 -2.45
N CYS A 194 -20.00 -9.49 -2.33
CA CYS A 194 -20.67 -8.23 -2.61
C CYS A 194 -19.86 -7.38 -3.58
N GLU A 195 -20.50 -6.41 -4.20
CA GLU A 195 -19.81 -5.31 -4.89
C GLU A 195 -19.28 -4.27 -3.86
N LEU A 196 -18.60 -3.24 -4.34
CA LEU A 196 -18.03 -2.21 -3.46
C LEU A 196 -19.06 -1.42 -2.65
N GLN A 197 -20.28 -1.29 -3.15
CA GLN A 197 -21.40 -0.64 -2.45
C GLN A 197 -22.19 -1.60 -1.54
N GLU A 198 -21.65 -2.82 -1.32
CA GLU A 198 -22.19 -3.86 -0.44
C GLU A 198 -23.47 -4.54 -0.94
N ASN A 199 -23.88 -4.31 -2.19
CA ASN A 199 -24.98 -5.09 -2.77
C ASN A 199 -24.52 -6.53 -3.01
N ALA A 200 -25.39 -7.48 -2.66
CA ALA A 200 -25.09 -8.91 -2.74
C ALA A 200 -24.93 -9.38 -4.19
N LEU A 201 -23.92 -10.20 -4.45
CA LEU A 201 -23.67 -10.85 -5.75
C LEU A 201 -23.95 -12.34 -5.69
N THR A 202 -23.29 -13.07 -4.77
CA THR A 202 -23.41 -14.52 -4.69
C THR A 202 -23.06 -15.01 -3.29
N ASP A 203 -23.70 -16.11 -2.85
CA ASP A 203 -23.35 -16.76 -1.61
C ASP A 203 -22.08 -17.58 -1.77
N VAL A 204 -21.26 -17.59 -0.71
CA VAL A 204 -19.98 -18.31 -0.66
C VAL A 204 -20.09 -19.44 0.36
N PRO A 205 -19.80 -20.70 -0.05
CA PRO A 205 -19.80 -21.82 0.87
C PRO A 205 -18.80 -21.64 2.02
N VAL A 206 -19.24 -21.98 3.26
CA VAL A 206 -18.45 -21.84 4.48
C VAL A 206 -18.34 -23.21 5.16
N GLU A 207 -17.13 -23.56 5.59
CA GLU A 207 -16.85 -24.77 6.36
C GLU A 207 -16.00 -24.43 7.60
N GLY A 208 -16.53 -24.65 8.81
CA GLY A 208 -15.76 -24.47 10.05
C GLY A 208 -15.13 -23.09 10.23
N GLY A 209 -15.83 -22.00 9.85
CA GLY A 209 -15.29 -20.64 9.95
C GLY A 209 -14.32 -20.27 8.80
N THR A 210 -14.25 -21.10 7.76
CA THR A 210 -13.34 -20.89 6.62
C THR A 210 -14.12 -20.86 5.31
N PHE A 211 -13.76 -19.96 4.40
CA PHE A 211 -14.28 -19.97 3.04
C PHE A 211 -13.18 -19.74 2.00
N LYS A 212 -13.37 -20.33 0.82
CA LYS A 212 -12.43 -20.33 -0.29
C LYS A 212 -12.93 -19.40 -1.38
N PHE A 213 -12.02 -18.62 -1.96
CA PHE A 213 -12.31 -17.75 -3.10
C PHE A 213 -11.11 -17.66 -4.06
N THR A 214 -11.40 -17.21 -5.28
CA THR A 214 -10.37 -16.87 -6.28
C THR A 214 -10.44 -15.38 -6.53
N ILE A 215 -9.28 -14.73 -6.57
CA ILE A 215 -9.11 -13.31 -6.85
C ILE A 215 -8.20 -13.14 -8.07
N LYS A 216 -8.56 -12.23 -8.96
CA LYS A 216 -7.81 -11.92 -10.18
C LYS A 216 -6.70 -10.90 -9.89
N PRO A 217 -5.75 -10.69 -10.82
CA PRO A 217 -4.76 -9.64 -10.74
C PRO A 217 -5.41 -8.28 -10.43
N TYR A 218 -4.94 -7.63 -9.35
CA TYR A 218 -5.42 -6.32 -8.88
C TYR A 218 -6.93 -6.22 -8.64
N GLU A 219 -7.61 -7.36 -8.48
CA GLU A 219 -9.04 -7.38 -8.16
C GLU A 219 -9.26 -7.00 -6.70
N ILE A 220 -10.32 -6.24 -6.45
CA ILE A 220 -10.86 -5.98 -5.11
C ILE A 220 -12.05 -6.91 -4.92
N LYS A 221 -12.10 -7.64 -3.80
CA LYS A 221 -13.25 -8.44 -3.39
C LYS A 221 -13.81 -7.97 -2.06
N THR A 222 -15.10 -7.92 -1.99
CA THR A 222 -15.85 -7.57 -0.77
C THR A 222 -16.69 -8.76 -0.37
N PHE A 223 -16.62 -9.14 0.91
CA PHE A 223 -17.44 -10.18 1.51
C PHE A 223 -18.22 -9.63 2.68
N ARG A 224 -19.49 -10.00 2.78
CA ARG A 224 -20.32 -9.78 3.95
C ARG A 224 -20.37 -11.06 4.76
N ILE A 225 -19.98 -11.00 6.03
CA ILE A 225 -19.97 -12.11 7.00
C ILE A 225 -21.08 -11.86 8.02
N ARG A 226 -21.96 -12.86 8.24
CA ARG A 226 -23.03 -12.84 9.23
C ARG A 226 -22.89 -13.97 10.24
#